data_66862daba2ca5aa2624d1d22f1766f6b
#
_entry.id   66862daba2ca5aa2624d1d22f1766f6b
#
_cell.length_a   1.000
_cell.length_b   1.000
_cell.length_c   1.000
_cell.angle_alpha   90.00
_cell.angle_beta   90.00
_cell.angle_gamma   90.00
#
_symmetry.space_group_name_H-M   'P 1'
#
loop_
_entity.id
_entity.type
_entity.pdbx_description
1 polymer ?
#
loop_
_entity_poly.entity_id
_entity_poly.type
_entity_poly.pdbx_seq_one_letter_code
_entity_poly.pdbx_strand_id
1 'polypeptide(L)'
;MGSIRNIAVGLPVKDGHVLLSESFDQRRGLRFHRAVGGGIEFGETAVQALRREFREELDVALDEVRQLGVLENLFEYEGQPGHEYVHVFAVRSADLDEEPLDAELVVLDEGSPVRWVPAETDAPVFPDGVLDLLAGTVPMESSAS
;
A
#
# COMPACT_ATOMS: atom_id res chain seq x y z
N MET A 1 -24.69 2.39 -8.28
CA MET A 1 -24.01 1.86 -9.47
C MET A 1 -22.50 1.94 -9.29
N GLY A 2 -21.78 0.91 -9.65
CA GLY A 2 -20.34 0.87 -9.46
C GLY A 2 -19.58 1.65 -10.52
N SER A 3 -18.33 1.95 -10.21
CA SER A 3 -17.41 2.55 -11.17
C SER A 3 -16.06 1.86 -11.02
N ILE A 4 -15.26 1.95 -12.07
CA ILE A 4 -13.89 1.43 -12.03
C ILE A 4 -13.00 2.55 -11.52
N ARG A 5 -12.27 2.29 -10.44
CA ARG A 5 -11.39 3.28 -9.83
C ARG A 5 -9.94 3.00 -10.21
N ASN A 6 -9.19 4.05 -10.39
CA ASN A 6 -7.73 3.95 -10.52
C ASN A 6 -7.11 4.41 -9.22
N ILE A 7 -6.29 3.55 -8.61
CA ILE A 7 -5.60 3.90 -7.38
C ILE A 7 -4.10 3.67 -7.51
N ALA A 8 -3.34 4.36 -6.68
CA ALA A 8 -1.90 4.19 -6.60
C ALA A 8 -1.55 3.79 -5.18
N VAL A 9 -0.75 2.73 -5.03
CA VAL A 9 -0.33 2.24 -3.72
C VAL A 9 1.18 2.08 -3.68
N GLY A 10 1.77 2.28 -2.51
CA GLY A 10 3.19 2.17 -2.30
C GLY A 10 3.52 1.14 -1.24
N LEU A 11 4.62 0.43 -1.45
CA LEU A 11 5.09 -0.62 -0.55
C LEU A 11 6.46 -0.24 0.00
N PRO A 12 6.52 0.44 1.15
CA PRO A 12 7.79 0.65 1.83
C PRO A 12 8.29 -0.68 2.40
N VAL A 13 9.57 -0.96 2.25
CA VAL A 13 10.19 -2.21 2.72
C VAL A 13 11.33 -1.87 3.67
N LYS A 14 11.41 -2.62 4.77
CA LYS A 14 12.49 -2.48 5.74
C LYS A 14 12.72 -3.83 6.40
N ASP A 15 13.96 -4.33 6.32
CA ASP A 15 14.38 -5.55 7.02
C ASP A 15 13.40 -6.72 6.81
N GLY A 16 13.00 -6.96 5.58
CA GLY A 16 12.08 -8.07 5.25
C GLY A 16 10.64 -7.82 5.63
N HIS A 17 10.30 -6.60 6.00
CA HIS A 17 8.93 -6.21 6.35
C HIS A 17 8.41 -5.19 5.36
N VAL A 18 7.10 -5.13 5.21
CA VAL A 18 6.43 -4.15 4.36
C VAL A 18 5.42 -3.38 5.21
N LEU A 19 5.31 -2.09 4.95
CA LEU A 19 4.39 -1.23 5.72
C LEU A 19 2.99 -1.33 5.13
N LEU A 20 2.04 -1.79 5.93
CA LEU A 20 0.66 -2.02 5.48
C LEU A 20 -0.33 -1.46 6.50
N SER A 21 -1.48 -1.04 6.02
CA SER A 21 -2.58 -0.67 6.90
C SER A 21 -3.38 -1.90 7.27
N GLU A 22 -4.07 -1.83 8.40
CA GLU A 22 -4.90 -2.92 8.91
C GLU A 22 -6.37 -2.55 8.75
N SER A 23 -7.17 -3.49 8.27
CA SER A 23 -8.60 -3.28 8.05
C SER A 23 -9.39 -4.50 8.49
N PHE A 24 -10.71 -4.32 8.67
CA PHE A 24 -11.59 -5.39 9.07
C PHE A 24 -12.89 -5.31 8.28
N ASP A 25 -13.24 -6.41 7.62
CA ASP A 25 -14.51 -6.53 6.92
C ASP A 25 -15.52 -7.15 7.90
N GLN A 26 -16.42 -6.35 8.42
CA GLN A 26 -17.38 -6.79 9.44
C GLN A 26 -18.36 -7.84 8.90
N ARG A 27 -18.72 -7.72 7.65
CA ARG A 27 -19.69 -8.65 7.06
C ARG A 27 -19.11 -10.06 6.95
N ARG A 28 -17.81 -10.17 6.62
CA ARG A 28 -17.14 -11.45 6.47
C ARG A 28 -16.38 -11.89 7.72
N GLY A 29 -16.29 -11.00 8.71
CA GLY A 29 -15.51 -11.26 9.91
C GLY A 29 -14.03 -11.43 9.61
N LEU A 30 -13.52 -10.73 8.60
CA LEU A 30 -12.16 -10.91 8.10
C LEU A 30 -11.30 -9.70 8.41
N ARG A 31 -10.20 -9.94 9.13
CA ARG A 31 -9.14 -8.95 9.32
C ARG A 31 -8.11 -9.13 8.22
N PHE A 32 -7.69 -8.02 7.60
CA PHE A 32 -6.75 -8.10 6.50
C PHE A 32 -5.88 -6.85 6.47
N HIS A 33 -4.81 -6.91 5.68
CA HIS A 33 -3.92 -5.78 5.47
C HIS A 33 -4.12 -5.20 4.08
N ARG A 34 -3.80 -3.92 3.93
CA ARG A 34 -3.89 -3.23 2.66
C ARG A 34 -2.64 -2.39 2.43
N ALA A 35 -2.22 -2.32 1.15
CA ALA A 35 -1.17 -1.39 0.77
C ALA A 35 -1.65 0.05 0.98
N VAL A 36 -0.74 0.92 1.37
CA VAL A 36 -1.03 2.33 1.63
C VAL A 36 -1.11 3.08 0.32
N GLY A 37 -2.13 3.93 0.17
CA GLY A 37 -2.33 4.73 -1.02
C GLY A 37 -3.78 5.11 -1.19
N GLY A 38 -4.14 5.53 -2.38
CA GLY A 38 -5.53 5.93 -2.63
C GLY A 38 -5.78 6.32 -4.08
N GLY A 39 -6.91 6.93 -4.32
CA GLY A 39 -7.39 7.25 -5.64
C GLY A 39 -6.54 8.27 -6.39
N ILE A 40 -6.37 8.02 -7.67
CA ILE A 40 -5.73 8.97 -8.59
C ILE A 40 -6.80 9.96 -9.02
N GLU A 41 -6.52 11.24 -8.86
CA GLU A 41 -7.47 12.29 -9.23
C GLU A 41 -7.24 12.70 -10.68
N PHE A 42 -8.31 13.17 -11.32
CA PHE A 42 -8.21 13.63 -12.69
C PHE A 42 -7.13 14.72 -12.81
N GLY A 43 -6.23 14.52 -13.76
CA GLY A 43 -5.11 15.45 -13.97
C GLY A 43 -3.85 15.13 -13.19
N GLU A 44 -3.89 14.08 -12.36
CA GLU A 44 -2.75 13.61 -11.59
C GLU A 44 -2.11 12.40 -12.25
N THR A 45 -0.78 12.31 -12.25
CA THR A 45 -0.13 11.04 -12.59
C THR A 45 -0.24 10.09 -11.39
N ALA A 46 -0.01 8.80 -11.63
CA ALA A 46 -0.02 7.82 -10.54
C ALA A 46 1.03 8.17 -9.48
N VAL A 47 2.22 8.62 -9.89
CA VAL A 47 3.28 8.99 -8.95
C VAL A 47 2.87 10.22 -8.13
N GLN A 48 2.25 11.21 -8.78
CA GLN A 48 1.77 12.40 -8.06
C GLN A 48 0.73 12.02 -7.01
N ALA A 49 -0.21 11.15 -7.39
CA ALA A 49 -1.24 10.68 -6.46
C ALA A 49 -0.61 9.94 -5.29
N LEU A 50 0.36 9.07 -5.57
CA LEU A 50 1.05 8.30 -4.54
C LEU A 50 1.72 9.21 -3.51
N ARG A 51 2.46 10.21 -3.98
CA ARG A 51 3.15 11.15 -3.10
C ARG A 51 2.16 11.95 -2.25
N ARG A 52 1.08 12.37 -2.86
CA ARG A 52 0.02 13.11 -2.15
C ARG A 52 -0.60 12.24 -1.08
N GLU A 53 -0.95 10.97 -1.40
CA GLU A 53 -1.59 10.07 -0.45
C GLU A 53 -0.68 9.77 0.75
N PHE A 54 0.61 9.53 0.51
CA PHE A 54 1.54 9.30 1.63
C PHE A 54 1.68 10.54 2.50
N ARG A 55 1.65 11.72 1.90
CA ARG A 55 1.67 12.96 2.68
C ARG A 55 0.40 13.13 3.51
N GLU A 56 -0.75 12.86 2.90
CA GLU A 56 -2.04 13.03 3.59
C GLU A 56 -2.25 11.98 4.66
N GLU A 57 -1.87 10.74 4.39
CA GLU A 57 -2.17 9.63 5.31
C GLU A 57 -1.13 9.45 6.38
N LEU A 58 0.14 9.65 6.10
CA LEU A 58 1.23 9.36 7.03
C LEU A 58 2.13 10.55 7.31
N ASP A 59 1.94 11.65 6.61
CA ASP A 59 2.77 12.87 6.73
C ASP A 59 4.25 12.58 6.46
N VAL A 60 4.52 11.77 5.43
CA VAL A 60 5.89 11.45 5.03
C VAL A 60 6.13 11.83 3.58
N ALA A 61 7.40 12.10 3.26
CA ALA A 61 7.84 12.33 1.89
C ALA A 61 8.48 11.05 1.36
N LEU A 62 8.24 10.76 0.08
CA LEU A 62 8.84 9.60 -0.58
C LEU A 62 10.11 10.05 -1.30
N ASP A 63 11.23 9.36 -1.02
CA ASP A 63 12.52 9.69 -1.63
C ASP A 63 12.75 8.95 -2.92
N GLU A 64 12.26 7.72 -3.03
CA GLU A 64 12.37 6.92 -4.25
C GLU A 64 11.03 6.25 -4.52
N VAL A 65 10.67 6.19 -5.80
CA VAL A 65 9.42 5.58 -6.26
C VAL A 65 9.73 4.77 -7.53
N ARG A 66 9.39 3.48 -7.53
CA ARG A 66 9.61 2.63 -8.69
C ARG A 66 8.36 1.80 -8.96
N GLN A 67 7.81 1.90 -10.17
CA GLN A 67 6.61 1.15 -10.51
C GLN A 67 6.92 -0.34 -10.64
N LEU A 68 6.12 -1.17 -10.00
CA LEU A 68 6.23 -2.62 -10.07
C LEU A 68 5.26 -3.23 -11.07
N GLY A 69 4.09 -2.65 -11.22
CA GLY A 69 3.09 -3.16 -12.14
C GLY A 69 1.72 -2.57 -11.87
N VAL A 70 0.75 -3.06 -12.63
CA VAL A 70 -0.65 -2.67 -12.49
C VAL A 70 -1.46 -3.95 -12.30
N LEU A 71 -2.30 -3.96 -11.28
CA LEU A 71 -3.18 -5.09 -10.99
C LEU A 71 -4.62 -4.65 -11.25
N GLU A 72 -5.40 -5.53 -11.85
CA GLU A 72 -6.84 -5.34 -11.93
C GLU A 72 -7.47 -6.13 -10.79
N ASN A 73 -8.23 -5.46 -9.94
CA ASN A 73 -8.74 -6.05 -8.71
C ASN A 73 -10.26 -5.95 -8.66
N LEU A 74 -10.91 -7.11 -8.61
CA LEU A 74 -12.36 -7.22 -8.44
C LEU A 74 -12.58 -7.83 -7.06
N PHE A 75 -13.34 -7.16 -6.21
CA PHE A 75 -13.46 -7.58 -4.82
C PHE A 75 -14.82 -7.22 -4.24
N GLU A 76 -15.08 -7.70 -3.04
CA GLU A 76 -16.25 -7.31 -2.26
C GLU A 76 -15.77 -6.87 -0.88
N TYR A 77 -16.25 -5.72 -0.45
CA TYR A 77 -15.94 -5.20 0.89
C TYR A 77 -17.22 -4.68 1.51
N GLU A 78 -17.53 -5.16 2.71
CA GLU A 78 -18.75 -4.79 3.43
C GLU A 78 -20.00 -5.01 2.56
N GLY A 79 -19.99 -6.07 1.74
CA GLY A 79 -21.11 -6.41 0.88
C GLY A 79 -21.21 -5.59 -0.40
N GLN A 80 -20.25 -4.70 -0.65
CA GLN A 80 -20.26 -3.84 -1.83
C GLN A 80 -19.20 -4.32 -2.83
N PRO A 81 -19.57 -4.49 -4.12
CA PRO A 81 -18.57 -4.87 -5.12
C PRO A 81 -17.65 -3.70 -5.44
N GLY A 82 -16.37 -4.02 -5.68
CA GLY A 82 -15.39 -3.04 -6.09
C GLY A 82 -14.62 -3.50 -7.31
N HIS A 83 -14.21 -2.54 -8.13
CA HIS A 83 -13.41 -2.80 -9.33
C HIS A 83 -12.36 -1.72 -9.44
N GLU A 84 -11.07 -2.08 -9.36
CA GLU A 84 -9.98 -1.13 -9.34
C GLU A 84 -8.84 -1.56 -10.25
N TYR A 85 -8.20 -0.58 -10.88
CA TYR A 85 -6.87 -0.75 -11.43
C TYR A 85 -5.90 -0.16 -10.43
N VAL A 86 -4.99 -0.98 -9.93
CA VAL A 86 -4.08 -0.61 -8.86
C VAL A 86 -2.66 -0.48 -9.41
N HIS A 87 -2.15 0.74 -9.39
CA HIS A 87 -0.78 1.03 -9.82
C HIS A 87 0.12 0.84 -8.60
N VAL A 88 0.99 -0.17 -8.65
CA VAL A 88 1.79 -0.61 -7.49
C VAL A 88 3.22 -0.14 -7.63
N PHE A 89 3.73 0.48 -6.57
CA PHE A 89 5.08 1.04 -6.53
C PHE A 89 5.86 0.53 -5.33
N ALA A 90 7.14 0.23 -5.53
CA ALA A 90 8.07 0.12 -4.43
C ALA A 90 8.51 1.52 -4.07
N VAL A 91 8.55 1.85 -2.79
CA VAL A 91 8.89 3.19 -2.35
C VAL A 91 9.91 3.15 -1.21
N ARG A 92 10.68 4.22 -1.09
CA ARG A 92 11.56 4.44 0.05
C ARG A 92 11.31 5.83 0.61
N SER A 93 11.38 5.91 1.93
CA SER A 93 11.21 7.17 2.64
C SER A 93 12.14 7.17 3.85
N ALA A 94 13.00 8.17 3.94
CA ALA A 94 13.87 8.33 5.10
C ALA A 94 13.06 8.47 6.38
N ASP A 95 11.90 9.15 6.29
CA ASP A 95 11.02 9.31 7.43
C ASP A 95 10.54 7.95 7.97
N LEU A 96 10.19 7.04 7.06
CA LEU A 96 9.72 5.71 7.45
C LEU A 96 10.86 4.80 7.88
N ASP A 97 12.05 4.95 7.29
CA ASP A 97 13.20 4.13 7.66
C ASP A 97 13.65 4.37 9.10
N GLU A 98 13.33 5.53 9.66
CA GLU A 98 13.67 5.85 11.04
C GLU A 98 12.70 5.22 12.04
N GLU A 99 11.55 4.74 11.60
CA GLU A 99 10.58 4.12 12.49
C GLU A 99 11.03 2.71 12.86
N PRO A 100 10.93 2.31 14.14
CA PRO A 100 11.27 0.92 14.51
C PRO A 100 10.25 -0.06 13.92
N LEU A 101 10.67 -1.32 13.76
CA LEU A 101 9.80 -2.35 13.17
C LEU A 101 8.53 -2.62 13.97
N ASP A 102 8.54 -2.32 15.27
CA ASP A 102 7.36 -2.50 16.11
C ASP A 102 6.51 -1.22 16.21
N ALA A 103 6.82 -0.20 15.43
CA ALA A 103 6.05 1.04 15.45
C ALA A 103 4.62 0.79 14.99
N GLU A 104 3.70 1.51 15.59
CA GLU A 104 2.32 1.55 15.14
C GLU A 104 2.01 2.97 14.71
N LEU A 105 1.78 3.15 13.42
CA LEU A 105 1.40 4.42 12.86
C LEU A 105 -0.11 4.43 12.65
N VAL A 106 -0.67 5.59 12.35
CA VAL A 106 -2.11 5.72 12.16
C VAL A 106 -2.35 6.55 10.92
N VAL A 107 -3.23 6.08 10.02
CA VAL A 107 -3.66 6.87 8.87
C VAL A 107 -4.40 8.09 9.40
N LEU A 108 -3.91 9.28 9.05
CA LEU A 108 -4.36 10.53 9.70
C LEU A 108 -5.83 10.84 9.48
N ASP A 109 -6.38 10.49 8.32
CA ASP A 109 -7.76 10.86 7.99
C ASP A 109 -8.80 9.82 8.40
N GLU A 110 -8.43 8.56 8.55
CA GLU A 110 -9.40 7.52 8.90
C GLU A 110 -9.04 6.71 10.15
N GLY A 111 -7.85 6.92 10.70
CA GLY A 111 -7.48 6.29 11.97
C GLY A 111 -7.08 4.83 11.90
N SER A 112 -6.92 4.26 10.71
CA SER A 112 -6.52 2.86 10.58
C SER A 112 -5.08 2.66 11.05
N PRO A 113 -4.80 1.58 11.80
CA PRO A 113 -3.41 1.30 12.19
C PRO A 113 -2.56 0.91 10.98
N VAL A 114 -1.30 1.31 11.01
CA VAL A 114 -0.33 1.00 9.96
C VAL A 114 0.89 0.41 10.64
N ARG A 115 1.31 -0.76 10.19
CA ARG A 115 2.40 -1.51 10.83
C ARG A 115 3.32 -2.13 9.82
N TRP A 116 4.54 -2.39 10.26
CA TRP A 116 5.48 -3.21 9.52
C TRP A 116 5.08 -4.66 9.68
N VAL A 117 4.84 -5.34 8.55
CA VAL A 117 4.36 -6.72 8.51
C VAL A 117 5.39 -7.55 7.77
N PRO A 118 5.75 -8.75 8.25
CA PRO A 118 6.68 -9.61 7.51
C PRO A 118 6.18 -9.82 6.06
N ALA A 119 7.07 -9.65 5.09
CA ALA A 119 6.69 -9.77 3.68
C ALA A 119 6.22 -11.17 3.30
N GLU A 120 6.54 -12.17 4.10
CA GLU A 120 6.12 -13.55 3.88
C GLU A 120 4.90 -13.94 4.71
N THR A 121 4.15 -12.94 5.20
CA THR A 121 2.95 -13.21 6.01
C THR A 121 1.94 -14.06 5.25
N ASP A 122 1.24 -14.93 5.98
CA ASP A 122 0.12 -15.70 5.45
C ASP A 122 -1.21 -14.97 5.57
N ALA A 123 -1.22 -13.83 6.25
CA ALA A 123 -2.43 -13.02 6.39
C ALA A 123 -2.84 -12.45 5.03
N PRO A 124 -4.15 -12.29 4.77
CA PRO A 124 -4.59 -11.69 3.52
C PRO A 124 -4.06 -10.26 3.37
N VAL A 125 -3.51 -9.96 2.19
CA VAL A 125 -3.01 -8.63 1.85
C VAL A 125 -3.65 -8.20 0.54
N PHE A 126 -4.29 -7.06 0.53
CA PHE A 126 -4.97 -6.53 -0.64
C PHE A 126 -4.28 -5.29 -1.18
N PRO A 127 -4.32 -5.07 -2.49
CA PRO A 127 -4.98 -5.91 -3.49
C PRO A 127 -4.28 -7.26 -3.68
N ASP A 128 -5.04 -8.25 -4.12
CA ASP A 128 -4.48 -9.59 -4.37
C ASP A 128 -3.31 -9.50 -5.35
N GLY A 129 -2.23 -10.19 -5.03
CA GLY A 129 -1.05 -10.22 -5.88
C GLY A 129 -0.04 -9.13 -5.61
N VAL A 130 -0.34 -8.19 -4.70
CA VAL A 130 0.54 -7.04 -4.46
C VAL A 130 1.90 -7.47 -3.91
N LEU A 131 1.92 -8.43 -3.00
CA LEU A 131 3.19 -8.91 -2.45
C LEU A 131 3.97 -9.75 -3.46
N ASP A 132 3.27 -10.43 -4.37
CA ASP A 132 3.94 -11.17 -5.44
C ASP A 132 4.69 -10.25 -6.39
N LEU A 133 4.12 -9.07 -6.68
CA LEU A 133 4.82 -8.08 -7.47
C LEU A 133 6.10 -7.62 -6.77
N LEU A 134 6.00 -7.40 -5.47
CA LEU A 134 7.16 -6.98 -4.68
C LEU A 134 8.23 -8.06 -4.68
N ALA A 135 7.84 -9.33 -4.47
CA ALA A 135 8.77 -10.46 -4.41
C ALA A 135 9.48 -10.70 -5.74
N GLY A 136 8.83 -10.38 -6.86
CA GLY A 136 9.39 -10.58 -8.19
C GLY A 136 10.37 -9.50 -8.64
N THR A 137 10.71 -8.54 -7.78
CA THR A 137 11.56 -7.42 -8.15
C THR A 137 12.89 -7.46 -7.43
N VAL A 138 13.87 -6.74 -7.99
CA VAL A 138 15.15 -6.53 -7.31
C VAL A 138 14.92 -5.50 -6.20
N PRO A 139 15.27 -5.80 -4.96
CA PRO A 139 15.10 -4.83 -3.87
C PRO A 139 15.89 -3.55 -4.15
N MET A 140 15.29 -2.40 -3.84
CA MET A 140 15.93 -1.11 -4.11
C MET A 140 17.21 -0.93 -3.30
N GLU A 141 17.19 -1.36 -2.05
CA GLU A 141 18.36 -1.23 -1.18
C GLU A 141 19.51 -2.14 -1.59
N SER A 142 19.24 -3.24 -2.29
CA SER A 142 20.30 -4.14 -2.70
C SER A 142 21.17 -3.54 -3.79
N SER A 143 20.70 -2.52 -4.49
CA SER A 143 21.48 -1.86 -5.51
C SER A 143 22.68 -1.12 -4.94
N ALA A 144 22.70 -0.90 -3.64
CA ALA A 144 23.80 -0.23 -2.97
C ALA A 144 24.95 -1.17 -2.63
N SER A 145 24.74 -2.45 -2.75
CA SER A 145 25.74 -3.45 -2.36
C SER A 145 26.65 -3.84 -3.51
#